data_a0e8177d02abddc6d6faa5353ba883f3
#
_entry.id   a0e8177d02abddc6d6faa5353ba883f3
#
_cell.length_a   1.000
_cell.length_b   1.000
_cell.length_c   1.000
_cell.angle_alpha   90.00
_cell.angle_beta   90.00
_cell.angle_gamma   90.00
#
_symmetry.space_group_name_H-M   'P 1'
#
loop_
_entity.id
_entity.type
_entity.pdbx_description
1 polymer ?
#
loop_
_entity_poly.entity_id
_entity_poly.type
_entity_poly.pdbx_seq_one_letter_code
_entity_poly.pdbx_strand_id
1 'polypeptide(L)' 'MYKYGMRLRGYAPLCQPITGLLFVRDDPTGKYHNILIYNRPLDDHEQDSYELDYLGEVNHVT' A
#
# COMPACT_ATOMS: atom_id res chain seq x y z
N MET A 1 -12.14 0.23 -0.45
CA MET A 1 -10.76 -0.21 -0.24
C MET A 1 -9.80 0.95 -0.51
N TYR A 2 -8.65 0.93 0.09
CA TYR A 2 -7.70 2.03 0.07
C TYR A 2 -6.38 1.56 -0.53
N LYS A 3 -5.86 2.32 -1.48
CA LYS A 3 -4.71 1.94 -2.29
C LYS A 3 -3.49 2.77 -1.91
N TYR A 4 -2.35 2.11 -1.70
CA TYR A 4 -1.09 2.74 -1.33
C TYR A 4 0.05 2.21 -2.18
N GLY A 5 1.03 3.08 -2.48
CA GLY A 5 2.25 2.71 -3.20
C GLY A 5 3.47 2.74 -2.30
N MET A 6 4.30 1.72 -2.38
CA MET A 6 5.56 1.65 -1.63
C MET A 6 6.67 2.33 -2.40
N ARG A 7 7.21 3.44 -1.84
CA ARG A 7 8.20 4.28 -2.53
C ARG A 7 9.61 3.72 -2.56
N LEU A 8 10.10 3.24 -1.43
CA LEU A 8 11.53 2.96 -1.26
C LEU A 8 11.88 1.49 -1.16
N ARG A 9 10.91 0.63 -1.01
CA ARG A 9 11.16 -0.82 -0.90
C ARG A 9 9.94 -1.60 -1.35
N GLY A 10 10.19 -2.85 -1.73
CA GLY A 10 9.12 -3.76 -2.08
C GLY A 10 8.49 -4.43 -0.86
N TYR A 11 7.47 -5.23 -1.09
CA TYR A 11 6.81 -6.01 -0.06
C TYR A 11 7.79 -6.96 0.60
N ALA A 12 7.79 -6.98 1.91
CA ALA A 12 8.53 -7.96 2.69
C ALA A 12 7.81 -8.14 4.03
N PRO A 13 7.96 -9.29 4.70
CA PRO A 13 7.34 -9.50 6.00
C PRO A 13 7.72 -8.38 6.97
N LEU A 14 6.72 -7.82 7.66
CA LEU A 14 6.86 -6.78 8.67
C LEU A 14 7.39 -5.44 8.15
N CYS A 15 7.41 -5.23 6.84
CA CYS A 15 7.84 -3.97 6.25
C CYS A 15 6.68 -3.05 5.85
N GLN A 16 5.47 -3.39 6.25
CA GLN A 16 4.26 -2.60 6.03
C GLN A 16 3.25 -2.93 7.11
N PRO A 17 2.22 -2.06 7.33
CA PRO A 17 1.14 -2.42 8.27
C PRO A 17 0.44 -3.70 7.83
N ILE A 18 0.21 -4.60 8.77
CA ILE A 18 -0.41 -5.90 8.49
C ILE A 18 -1.92 -5.83 8.65
N THR A 19 -2.41 -5.06 9.63
CA THR A 19 -3.83 -4.97 9.92
C THR A 19 -4.61 -4.39 8.75
N GLY A 20 -5.54 -5.17 8.22
CA GLY A 20 -6.40 -4.73 7.13
C GLY A 20 -5.79 -4.87 5.74
N LEU A 21 -4.59 -5.39 5.62
CA LEU A 21 -3.97 -5.62 4.31
C LEU A 21 -4.72 -6.76 3.59
N LEU A 22 -5.22 -6.46 2.39
CA LEU A 22 -6.00 -7.40 1.59
C LEU A 22 -5.19 -8.00 0.44
N PHE A 23 -4.47 -7.14 -0.30
CA PHE A 23 -3.75 -7.55 -1.50
C PHE A 23 -2.44 -6.81 -1.62
N VAL A 24 -1.47 -7.48 -2.22
CA VAL A 24 -0.21 -6.89 -2.65
C VAL A 24 -0.07 -7.17 -4.14
N ARG A 25 0.28 -6.14 -4.91
CA ARG A 25 0.40 -6.22 -6.37
C ARG A 25 1.67 -5.54 -6.84
N ASP A 26 2.10 -5.89 -8.03
CA ASP A 26 3.12 -5.11 -8.73
C ASP A 26 2.50 -3.82 -9.26
N ASP A 27 3.30 -2.77 -9.35
CA ASP A 27 2.86 -1.54 -9.98
C ASP A 27 3.16 -1.63 -11.48
N PRO A 28 2.13 -1.67 -12.35
CA PRO A 28 2.36 -1.76 -13.79
C PRO A 28 3.03 -0.52 -14.38
N THR A 29 2.96 0.62 -13.69
CA THR A 29 3.62 1.86 -14.15
C THR A 29 5.10 1.89 -13.79
N GLY A 30 5.56 1.04 -12.87
CA GLY A 30 6.93 1.02 -12.40
C GLY A 30 7.29 2.16 -11.45
N LYS A 31 6.33 3.00 -11.06
CA LYS A 31 6.57 4.15 -10.18
C LYS A 31 6.83 3.73 -8.74
N TYR A 32 6.16 2.69 -8.29
CA TYR A 32 6.28 2.14 -6.93
C TYR A 32 6.82 0.71 -7.00
N HIS A 33 7.44 0.27 -5.91
CA HIS A 33 7.90 -1.12 -5.82
C HIS A 33 6.73 -2.10 -5.77
N ASN A 34 5.72 -1.77 -4.97
CA ASN A 34 4.49 -2.55 -4.89
C ASN A 34 3.29 -1.64 -4.63
N ILE A 35 2.11 -2.14 -4.93
CA ILE A 35 0.83 -1.53 -4.58
C ILE A 35 0.20 -2.37 -3.49
N LEU A 36 -0.22 -1.72 -2.40
CA LEU A 36 -0.89 -2.36 -1.27
C LEU A 36 -2.34 -1.91 -1.22
N ILE A 37 -3.25 -2.86 -1.00
CA ILE A 37 -4.68 -2.58 -0.88
C ILE A 37 -5.13 -2.96 0.53
N TYR A 38 -5.73 -1.98 1.23
CA TYR A 38 -6.20 -2.14 2.60
C TYR A 38 -7.71 -1.98 2.68
N ASN A 39 -8.34 -2.61 3.69
CA ASN A 39 -9.76 -2.41 3.97
C ASN A 39 -10.02 -1.25 4.94
N ARG A 40 -8.98 -0.53 5.33
CA ARG A 40 -9.05 0.65 6.19
C ARG A 40 -8.08 1.72 5.69
N PRO A 41 -8.34 3.00 5.97
CA PRO A 41 -7.33 4.02 5.68
C PRO A 41 -6.17 3.89 6.67
N LEU A 42 -4.95 4.11 6.18
CA LEU A 42 -3.77 4.21 7.03
C LEU A 42 -3.64 5.65 7.54
N ASP A 43 -3.18 5.80 8.79
CA ASP A 43 -2.95 7.14 9.32
C ASP A 43 -1.63 7.73 8.77
N ASP A 44 -1.42 9.02 9.05
CA ASP A 44 -0.23 9.72 8.55
C ASP A 44 1.06 9.11 9.09
N HIS A 45 1.05 8.64 10.33
CA HIS A 45 2.21 8.00 10.94
C HIS A 45 2.57 6.70 10.24
N GLU A 46 1.58 5.87 9.91
CA GLU A 46 1.80 4.63 9.17
C GLU A 46 2.32 4.91 7.76
N GLN A 47 1.72 5.86 7.07
CA GLN A 47 2.18 6.24 5.73
C GLN A 47 3.62 6.72 5.75
N ASP A 48 3.98 7.54 6.72
CA ASP A 48 5.32 8.11 6.84
C ASP A 48 6.35 7.05 7.24
N SER A 49 6.03 6.26 8.27
CA SER A 49 6.94 5.25 8.81
C SER A 49 7.28 4.14 7.81
N TYR A 50 6.31 3.78 6.98
CA TYR A 50 6.48 2.71 5.98
C TYR A 50 6.69 3.26 4.56
N GLU A 51 6.78 4.58 4.43
CA GLU A 51 7.10 5.22 3.15
C GLU A 51 6.07 4.89 2.06
N LEU A 52 4.81 5.06 2.43
CA LEU A 52 3.66 4.78 1.58
C LEU A 52 3.00 6.06 1.11
N ASP A 53 2.61 6.10 -0.16
CA ASP A 53 1.81 7.18 -0.72
C ASP A 53 0.37 6.71 -0.88
N TYR A 54 -0.57 7.52 -0.42
CA TYR A 54 -1.99 7.23 -0.63
C TYR A 54 -2.36 7.51 -2.09
N LEU A 55 -2.91 6.51 -2.76
CA LEU A 55 -3.25 6.59 -4.18
C LEU A 55 -4.75 6.67 -4.45
N GLY A 56 -5.57 6.69 -3.40
CA GLY A 56 -7.02 6.84 -3.51
C GLY A 56 -7.78 5.60 -3.11
N GLU A 57 -9.11 5.72 -3.11
CA GLU A 57 -9.99 4.60 -2.86
C GLU A 57 -10.26 3.82 -4.14
N VAL A 58 -10.49 2.51 -3.98
CA VAL A 58 -10.92 1.64 -5.07
C VAL A 58 -12.17 0.89 -4.63
N ASN A 59 -13.11 0.69 -5.55
CA ASN A 59 -14.37 0.03 -5.23
C ASN A 59 -14.22 -1.49 -5.23
N HIS A 60 -13.36 -2.01 -6.07
CA HIS A 60 -13.03 -3.44 -6.10
C HIS A 60 -11.65 -3.62 -6.71
N VAL A 61 -11.07 -4.79 -6.45
CA VAL A 61 -9.75 -5.15 -6.94
C VAL A 61 -9.90 -6.34 -7.87
N THR A 62 -9.45 -6.19 -9.07
CA THR A 62 -9.45 -7.25 -10.08
C THR A 62 -8.05 -7.55 -10.56
#